data_e5a0980ef1efb7ba69b333130185cfc2
#
_entry.id   e5a0980ef1efb7ba69b333130185cfc2
#
_cell.length_a   1.000
_cell.length_b   1.000
_cell.length_c   1.000
_cell.angle_alpha   90.00
_cell.angle_beta   90.00
_cell.angle_gamma   90.00
#
_symmetry.space_group_name_H-M   'P 1'
#
loop_
_entity.id
_entity.type
_entity.pdbx_description
1 polymer ?
#
loop_
_entity_poly.entity_id
_entity_poly.type
_entity_poly.pdbx_seq_one_letter_code
_entity_poly.pdbx_strand_id
1 'polypeptide(L)'
;MLTRFSQAQQRPHSVAILDAQGAHTYESLWNKSSQIAHQLLGGSSDLEQARIAFMVSPGLNYVATLWGIWKAGGIAVPLCLSYPLPSLAYVIEDTQAAALVIDPEYLVLLQGYAQDNRIPLHLVEDLQVG
;
A
#
# COMPACT_ATOMS: atom_id res chain seq x y z
N MET A 1 6.28 12.03 10.08
CA MET A 1 6.62 11.19 8.94
C MET A 1 8.13 11.03 8.75
N LEU A 2 8.84 12.12 8.59
CA LEU A 2 10.29 12.08 8.43
C LEU A 2 11.00 11.43 9.63
N THR A 3 10.50 11.65 10.84
CA THR A 3 11.07 11.07 12.05
C THR A 3 11.06 9.54 12.01
N ARG A 4 9.97 8.94 11.52
CA ARG A 4 9.88 7.48 11.45
C ARG A 4 10.82 6.91 10.38
N PHE A 5 10.98 7.61 9.26
CA PHE A 5 11.94 7.21 8.24
C PHE A 5 13.37 7.30 8.78
N SER A 6 13.67 8.34 9.56
CA SER A 6 14.97 8.47 10.21
C SER A 6 15.23 7.32 11.17
N GLN A 7 14.23 6.89 11.94
CA GLN A 7 14.38 5.75 12.84
C GLN A 7 14.68 4.46 12.09
N ALA A 8 14.05 4.25 10.91
CA ALA A 8 14.32 3.09 10.09
C ALA A 8 15.80 3.02 9.67
N GLN A 9 16.40 4.17 9.38
CA GLN A 9 17.82 4.26 9.00
C GLN A 9 18.77 4.13 10.19
N GLN A 10 18.39 4.68 11.34
CA GLN A 10 19.25 4.70 12.53
C GLN A 10 19.17 3.41 13.35
N ARG A 11 18.00 2.78 13.36
CA ARG A 11 17.73 1.57 14.15
C ARG A 11 17.07 0.49 13.31
N PRO A 12 17.77 -0.03 12.30
CA PRO A 12 17.15 -0.97 11.35
C PRO A 12 16.70 -2.26 12.00
N HIS A 13 17.34 -2.70 13.08
CA HIS A 13 17.01 -3.97 13.72
C HIS A 13 16.05 -3.83 14.89
N SER A 14 15.63 -2.61 15.22
CA SER A 14 14.62 -2.40 16.25
C SER A 14 13.25 -2.81 15.73
N VAL A 15 12.40 -3.30 16.63
CA VAL A 15 11.03 -3.68 16.27
C VAL A 15 10.23 -2.42 15.96
N ALA A 16 9.64 -2.41 14.77
CA ALA A 16 8.77 -1.32 14.32
C ALA A 16 7.31 -1.67 14.46
N ILE A 17 6.95 -2.94 14.22
CA ILE A 17 5.57 -3.39 14.18
C ILE A 17 5.48 -4.77 14.81
N LEU A 18 4.43 -4.96 15.62
CA LEU A 18 4.07 -6.25 16.18
C LEU A 18 2.66 -6.57 15.69
N ASP A 19 2.51 -7.67 14.96
CA ASP A 19 1.22 -8.08 14.41
C ASP A 19 1.01 -9.58 14.58
N ALA A 20 -0.03 -10.12 13.92
CA ALA A 20 -0.39 -11.54 14.03
C ALA A 20 0.71 -12.48 13.55
N GLN A 21 1.57 -12.04 12.63
CA GLN A 21 2.69 -12.81 12.13
C GLN A 21 3.96 -12.66 12.98
N GLY A 22 3.94 -11.78 13.97
CA GLY A 22 5.05 -11.60 14.90
C GLY A 22 5.64 -10.20 14.88
N ALA A 23 6.91 -10.09 15.26
CA ALA A 23 7.63 -8.83 15.31
C ALA A 23 8.34 -8.56 13.97
N HIS A 24 8.25 -7.32 13.50
CA HIS A 24 8.88 -6.88 12.26
C HIS A 24 9.80 -5.70 12.56
N THR A 25 11.00 -5.73 11.99
CA THR A 25 11.99 -4.68 12.20
C THR A 25 11.75 -3.48 11.30
N TYR A 26 12.38 -2.35 11.63
CA TYR A 26 12.38 -1.18 10.74
C TYR A 26 13.01 -1.49 9.39
N GLU A 27 14.05 -2.34 9.36
CA GLU A 27 14.66 -2.75 8.10
C GLU A 27 13.66 -3.48 7.20
N SER A 28 12.91 -4.43 7.76
CA SER A 28 11.88 -5.17 7.02
C SER A 28 10.79 -4.22 6.49
N LEU A 29 10.34 -3.30 7.34
CA LEU A 29 9.34 -2.32 6.97
C LEU A 29 9.86 -1.41 5.85
N TRP A 30 11.07 -0.91 5.98
CA TRP A 30 11.67 -0.04 4.98
C TRP A 30 11.82 -0.74 3.63
N ASN A 31 12.35 -1.97 3.64
CA ASN A 31 12.57 -2.73 2.41
C ASN A 31 11.25 -3.01 1.70
N LYS A 32 10.23 -3.42 2.45
CA LYS A 32 8.92 -3.71 1.88
C LYS A 32 8.27 -2.46 1.31
N SER A 33 8.34 -1.35 2.03
CA SER A 33 7.79 -0.08 1.55
C SER A 33 8.51 0.42 0.30
N SER A 34 9.82 0.17 0.20
CA SER A 34 10.59 0.54 -0.99
C SER A 34 10.17 -0.28 -2.22
N GLN A 35 9.88 -1.56 -2.02
CA GLN A 35 9.38 -2.41 -3.10
C GLN A 35 8.01 -1.95 -3.59
N ILE A 36 7.13 -1.59 -2.67
CA ILE A 36 5.80 -1.08 -3.01
C ILE A 36 5.93 0.23 -3.78
N ALA A 37 6.78 1.13 -3.31
CA ALA A 37 7.02 2.39 -4.01
C ALA A 37 7.53 2.16 -5.43
N HIS A 38 8.49 1.26 -5.60
CA HIS A 38 9.05 0.93 -6.90
C HIS A 38 7.98 0.37 -7.85
N GLN A 39 7.14 -0.51 -7.33
CA GLN A 39 6.05 -1.10 -8.11
C GLN A 39 5.05 -0.04 -8.56
N LEU A 40 4.67 0.86 -7.66
CA LEU A 40 3.72 1.93 -7.96
C LEU A 40 4.27 2.92 -8.98
N LEU A 41 5.56 3.23 -8.89
CA LEU A 41 6.18 4.17 -9.82
C LEU A 41 6.23 3.63 -11.24
N GLY A 42 6.44 2.31 -11.42
CA GLY A 42 6.45 1.68 -12.72
C GLY A 42 7.42 2.32 -13.70
N GLY A 43 8.57 2.80 -13.22
CA GLY A 43 9.57 3.46 -14.05
C GLY A 43 9.51 4.99 -13.99
N SER A 44 8.47 5.56 -13.40
CA SER A 44 8.37 7.02 -13.19
C SER A 44 9.22 7.41 -11.99
N SER A 45 9.59 8.69 -11.89
CA SER A 45 10.37 9.20 -10.77
C SER A 45 9.48 9.64 -9.59
N ASP A 46 8.21 9.97 -9.86
CA ASP A 46 7.31 10.52 -8.85
C ASP A 46 5.87 10.29 -9.29
N LEU A 47 4.98 9.97 -8.34
CA LEU A 47 3.56 9.83 -8.61
C LEU A 47 2.84 11.18 -8.73
N GLU A 48 3.52 12.26 -8.38
CA GLU A 48 2.99 13.63 -8.50
C GLU A 48 1.63 13.79 -7.80
N GLN A 49 1.57 13.30 -6.55
CA GLN A 49 0.38 13.38 -5.70
C GLN A 49 -0.81 12.58 -6.21
N ALA A 50 -0.58 11.60 -7.09
CA ALA A 50 -1.65 10.69 -7.50
C ALA A 50 -2.21 9.97 -6.27
N ARG A 51 -3.53 9.80 -6.24
CA ARG A 51 -4.19 9.11 -5.14
C ARG A 51 -4.13 7.61 -5.38
N ILE A 52 -3.65 6.90 -4.38
CA ILE A 52 -3.54 5.44 -4.41
C ILE A 52 -4.46 4.89 -3.32
N ALA A 53 -5.50 4.19 -3.73
CA ALA A 53 -6.40 3.55 -2.78
C ALA A 53 -5.83 2.20 -2.38
N PHE A 54 -5.98 1.83 -1.12
CA PHE A 54 -5.48 0.55 -0.66
C PHE A 54 -6.45 -0.12 0.29
N MET A 55 -6.49 -1.45 0.20
CA MET A 55 -7.36 -2.29 1.01
C MET A 55 -6.51 -3.42 1.59
N VAL A 56 -5.87 -3.13 2.71
CA VAL A 56 -4.87 -3.99 3.33
C VAL A 56 -5.21 -4.12 4.81
N SER A 57 -5.17 -5.34 5.32
CA SER A 57 -5.44 -5.61 6.74
C SER A 57 -4.35 -5.00 7.62
N PRO A 58 -4.68 -4.64 8.88
CA PRO A 58 -3.69 -4.07 9.79
C PRO A 58 -2.47 -4.96 9.98
N GLY A 59 -1.30 -4.34 10.12
CA GLY A 59 -0.03 -5.04 10.32
C GLY A 59 1.08 -4.47 9.46
N LEU A 60 2.11 -5.27 9.25
CA LEU A 60 3.28 -4.85 8.48
C LEU A 60 2.91 -4.36 7.08
N ASN A 61 2.07 -5.12 6.38
CA ASN A 61 1.72 -4.79 5.00
C ASN A 61 0.95 -3.47 4.91
N TYR A 62 0.12 -3.17 5.90
CA TYR A 62 -0.62 -1.91 5.95
C TYR A 62 0.35 -0.73 6.05
N VAL A 63 1.26 -0.77 7.01
CA VAL A 63 2.22 0.33 7.22
C VAL A 63 3.19 0.42 6.04
N ALA A 64 3.65 -0.71 5.52
CA ALA A 64 4.54 -0.72 4.36
C ALA A 64 3.87 -0.13 3.13
N THR A 65 2.58 -0.40 2.93
CA THR A 65 1.81 0.19 1.82
C THR A 65 1.71 1.69 1.99
N LEU A 66 1.37 2.15 3.18
CA LEU A 66 1.26 3.57 3.49
C LEU A 66 2.59 4.29 3.23
N TRP A 67 3.70 3.76 3.75
CA TRP A 67 5.02 4.32 3.53
C TRP A 67 5.43 4.26 2.05
N GLY A 68 5.12 3.16 1.38
CA GLY A 68 5.45 3.01 -0.04
C GLY A 68 4.76 4.05 -0.91
N ILE A 69 3.48 4.32 -0.64
CA ILE A 69 2.74 5.35 -1.35
C ILE A 69 3.38 6.71 -1.13
N TRP A 70 3.71 7.04 0.12
CA TRP A 70 4.34 8.31 0.45
C TRP A 70 5.73 8.44 -0.19
N LYS A 71 6.55 7.39 -0.16
CA LYS A 71 7.88 7.40 -0.79
C LYS A 71 7.79 7.64 -2.28
N ALA A 72 6.75 7.13 -2.91
CA ALA A 72 6.54 7.29 -4.35
C ALA A 72 5.96 8.67 -4.70
N GLY A 73 5.61 9.47 -3.71
CA GLY A 73 5.02 10.79 -3.93
C GLY A 73 3.51 10.77 -4.11
N GLY A 74 2.85 9.70 -3.68
CA GLY A 74 1.41 9.58 -3.78
C GLY A 74 0.67 10.00 -2.52
N ILE A 75 -0.65 10.05 -2.63
CA ILE A 75 -1.57 10.31 -1.52
C ILE A 75 -2.29 9.02 -1.22
N ALA A 76 -2.20 8.56 0.03
CA ALA A 76 -2.80 7.30 0.46
C ALA A 76 -4.29 7.48 0.77
N VAL A 77 -5.13 6.61 0.20
CA VAL A 77 -6.57 6.60 0.44
C VAL A 77 -6.94 5.22 0.99
N PRO A 78 -7.12 5.08 2.32
CA PRO A 78 -7.49 3.79 2.89
C PRO A 78 -8.94 3.45 2.57
N LEU A 79 -9.18 2.19 2.18
CA LEU A 79 -10.52 1.68 1.93
C LEU A 79 -10.95 0.87 3.15
N CYS A 80 -12.21 1.04 3.55
CA CYS A 80 -12.77 0.32 4.69
C CYS A 80 -12.94 -1.16 4.34
N LEU A 81 -12.35 -2.05 5.15
CA LEU A 81 -12.32 -3.48 4.86
C LEU A 81 -13.70 -4.14 4.89
N SER A 82 -14.67 -3.53 5.56
CA SER A 82 -16.02 -4.06 5.69
C SER A 82 -17.01 -3.49 4.67
N TYR A 83 -16.57 -2.60 3.79
CA TYR A 83 -17.48 -1.99 2.82
C TYR A 83 -17.79 -2.94 1.67
N PRO A 84 -19.06 -2.96 1.20
CA PRO A 84 -19.41 -3.66 -0.03
C PRO A 84 -18.87 -2.92 -1.25
N LEU A 85 -18.82 -3.61 -2.39
CA LEU A 85 -18.27 -3.04 -3.60
C LEU A 85 -18.84 -1.67 -4.00
N PRO A 86 -20.17 -1.43 -3.94
CA PRO A 86 -20.67 -0.10 -4.32
C PRO A 86 -20.11 1.04 -3.48
N SER A 87 -19.90 0.81 -2.17
CA SER A 87 -19.31 1.82 -1.30
C SER A 87 -17.83 2.04 -1.62
N LEU A 88 -17.10 0.97 -1.89
CA LEU A 88 -15.69 1.05 -2.29
C LEU A 88 -15.56 1.79 -3.62
N ALA A 89 -16.40 1.45 -4.58
CA ALA A 89 -16.41 2.11 -5.89
C ALA A 89 -16.65 3.62 -5.75
N TYR A 90 -17.56 4.01 -4.87
CA TYR A 90 -17.83 5.41 -4.61
C TYR A 90 -16.56 6.15 -4.15
N VAL A 91 -15.83 5.57 -3.19
CA VAL A 91 -14.59 6.19 -2.69
C VAL A 91 -13.54 6.26 -3.77
N ILE A 92 -13.38 5.18 -4.54
CA ILE A 92 -12.37 5.12 -5.61
C ILE A 92 -12.67 6.19 -6.67
N GLU A 93 -13.92 6.33 -7.06
CA GLU A 93 -14.33 7.31 -8.05
C GLU A 93 -14.25 8.74 -7.52
N ASP A 94 -14.72 8.96 -6.29
CA ASP A 94 -14.70 10.29 -5.68
C ASP A 94 -13.29 10.83 -5.51
N THR A 95 -12.35 9.97 -5.14
CA THR A 95 -10.94 10.35 -4.97
C THR A 95 -10.15 10.31 -6.27
N GLN A 96 -10.73 9.78 -7.34
CA GLN A 96 -10.03 9.59 -8.61
C GLN A 96 -8.74 8.79 -8.44
N ALA A 97 -8.83 7.68 -7.71
CA ALA A 97 -7.67 6.85 -7.43
C ALA A 97 -7.02 6.36 -8.73
N ALA A 98 -5.71 6.50 -8.81
CA ALA A 98 -4.94 6.12 -9.99
C ALA A 98 -4.55 4.65 -9.98
N ALA A 99 -4.54 4.01 -8.83
CA ALA A 99 -4.19 2.60 -8.68
C ALA A 99 -4.75 2.07 -7.36
N LEU A 100 -4.82 0.74 -7.27
CA LEU A 100 -5.25 0.04 -6.05
C LEU A 100 -4.12 -0.87 -5.57
N VAL A 101 -3.91 -0.91 -4.25
CA VAL A 101 -3.02 -1.86 -3.59
C VAL A 101 -3.86 -2.65 -2.60
N ILE A 102 -3.94 -3.96 -2.76
CA ILE A 102 -4.84 -4.78 -1.94
C ILE A 102 -4.16 -6.05 -1.43
N ASP A 103 -4.67 -6.59 -0.32
CA ASP A 103 -4.36 -7.95 0.08
C ASP A 103 -5.02 -8.94 -0.89
N PRO A 104 -4.41 -10.11 -1.10
CA PRO A 104 -4.98 -11.10 -2.02
C PRO A 104 -6.43 -11.50 -1.70
N GLU A 105 -6.83 -11.46 -0.43
CA GLU A 105 -8.18 -11.84 -0.04
C GLU A 105 -9.27 -10.94 -0.63
N TYR A 106 -8.92 -9.73 -1.06
CA TYR A 106 -9.87 -8.78 -1.66
C TYR A 106 -9.86 -8.80 -3.18
N LEU A 107 -9.05 -9.68 -3.79
CA LEU A 107 -8.93 -9.72 -5.24
C LEU A 107 -10.26 -10.08 -5.90
N VAL A 108 -10.97 -11.08 -5.37
CA VAL A 108 -12.26 -11.50 -5.92
C VAL A 108 -13.25 -10.34 -5.91
N LEU A 109 -13.22 -9.54 -4.85
CA LEU A 109 -14.14 -8.39 -4.72
C LEU A 109 -13.85 -7.29 -5.73
N LEU A 110 -12.56 -6.97 -5.97
CA LEU A 110 -12.17 -5.77 -6.70
C LEU A 110 -11.67 -6.01 -8.10
N GLN A 111 -11.28 -7.24 -8.46
CA GLN A 111 -10.64 -7.51 -9.75
C GLN A 111 -11.49 -7.07 -10.94
N GLY A 112 -12.77 -7.46 -10.95
CA GLY A 112 -13.66 -7.12 -12.05
C GLY A 112 -13.85 -5.61 -12.18
N TYR A 113 -14.06 -4.95 -11.05
CA TYR A 113 -14.22 -3.50 -11.03
C TYR A 113 -12.98 -2.78 -11.57
N ALA A 114 -11.81 -3.21 -11.12
CA ALA A 114 -10.55 -2.60 -11.55
C ALA A 114 -10.34 -2.78 -13.05
N GLN A 115 -10.63 -3.97 -13.59
CA GLN A 115 -10.51 -4.24 -15.03
C GLN A 115 -11.48 -3.38 -15.83
N ASP A 116 -12.74 -3.32 -15.39
CA ASP A 116 -13.77 -2.56 -16.11
C ASP A 116 -13.46 -1.06 -16.15
N ASN A 117 -12.81 -0.55 -15.13
CA ASN A 117 -12.48 0.86 -15.02
C ASN A 117 -11.02 1.17 -15.37
N ARG A 118 -10.26 0.15 -15.84
CA ARG A 118 -8.87 0.29 -16.26
C ARG A 118 -7.98 0.89 -15.17
N ILE A 119 -8.19 0.43 -13.94
CA ILE A 119 -7.40 0.86 -12.80
C ILE A 119 -6.35 -0.21 -12.50
N PRO A 120 -5.05 0.13 -12.51
CA PRO A 120 -4.02 -0.84 -12.14
C PRO A 120 -4.25 -1.36 -10.73
N LEU A 121 -4.12 -2.67 -10.55
CA LEU A 121 -4.33 -3.32 -9.26
C LEU A 121 -3.07 -4.11 -8.91
N HIS A 122 -2.52 -3.83 -7.73
CA HIS A 122 -1.32 -4.48 -7.23
C HIS A 122 -1.66 -5.29 -5.98
N LEU A 123 -1.19 -6.54 -5.95
CA LEU A 123 -1.34 -7.39 -4.78
C LEU A 123 -0.13 -7.21 -3.85
N VAL A 124 -0.38 -6.95 -2.58
CA VAL A 124 0.69 -6.74 -1.61
C VAL A 124 1.62 -7.94 -1.54
N GLU A 125 1.06 -9.16 -1.63
CA GLU A 125 1.84 -10.38 -1.56
C GLU A 125 2.84 -10.49 -2.71
N ASP A 126 2.46 -10.06 -3.90
CA ASP A 126 3.34 -10.10 -5.07
C ASP A 126 4.49 -9.10 -4.96
N LEU A 127 4.38 -8.14 -4.06
CA LEU A 127 5.40 -7.14 -3.82
C LEU A 127 6.45 -7.59 -2.81
N GLN A 128 6.30 -8.80 -2.27
CA GLN A 128 7.29 -9.36 -1.37
C GLN A 128 8.43 -9.97 -2.17
N VAL A 129 9.64 -9.63 -1.77
CA VAL A 129 10.82 -10.34 -2.28
C VAL A 129 10.95 -11.61 -1.48
N GLY A 130 10.94 -12.70 -2.17
CA GLY A 130 11.11 -14.01 -1.57
C GLY A 130 12.43 -14.15 -0.83
#